data_152ace79f03b5735341ddf40d0852f47
#
_entry.id   152ace79f03b5735341ddf40d0852f47
#
_cell.length_a   1.000
_cell.length_b   1.000
_cell.length_c   1.000
_cell.angle_alpha   90.00
_cell.angle_beta   90.00
_cell.angle_gamma   90.00
#
_symmetry.space_group_name_H-M   'P 1'
#
loop_
_entity.id
_entity.type
_entity.pdbx_description
1 polymer ?
#
loop_
_entity_poly.entity_id
_entity_poly.type
_entity_poly.pdbx_seq_one_letter_code
_entity_poly.pdbx_strand_id
1 'polypeptide(L)'
;MARGSAAYTGGADEDARLSVFLDTNVLIRHLTGDPPVQARRATAFLAAADELLVPDLIVAEVVFVLESFYEVERERVAELVRAVIGFPATVVVDAPLLLRALELYEVDRIDFAEAYLVASAEATGVETIASFDRSVDRVPTVRRVEPA
;
A
#
# COMPACT_ATOMS: atom_id res chain seq x y z
N MET A 1 12.84 -2.09 8.60
CA MET A 1 11.81 -2.91 9.24
C MET A 1 10.52 -2.13 9.29
N ALA A 2 9.50 -2.59 8.62
CA ALA A 2 8.22 -1.90 8.61
C ALA A 2 7.61 -1.92 10.02
N ARG A 3 7.09 -0.80 10.48
CA ARG A 3 6.34 -0.73 11.73
C ARG A 3 4.94 -1.26 11.46
N GLY A 4 4.76 -2.58 11.61
CA GLY A 4 3.45 -3.19 11.46
C GLY A 4 2.53 -2.80 12.60
N SER A 5 1.25 -2.67 12.30
CA SER A 5 0.12 -2.52 13.23
C SER A 5 0.25 -1.40 14.29
N ALA A 6 1.08 -0.39 14.05
CA ALA A 6 1.03 0.79 14.88
C ALA A 6 -0.26 1.53 14.56
N ALA A 7 -1.24 1.44 15.45
CA ALA A 7 -2.34 2.37 15.42
C ALA A 7 -1.74 3.79 15.34
N TYR A 8 -2.36 4.67 14.56
CA TYR A 8 -1.99 6.08 14.54
C TYR A 8 -2.26 6.72 15.91
N THR A 9 -1.55 6.27 16.91
CA THR A 9 -1.62 6.87 18.24
C THR A 9 -0.77 8.13 18.20
N GLY A 10 -1.36 9.20 17.69
CA GLY A 10 -0.81 10.52 17.80
C GLY A 10 -0.75 10.94 19.25
N GLY A 11 0.31 10.57 19.93
CA GLY A 11 0.70 11.27 21.12
C GLY A 11 1.31 12.59 20.66
N ALA A 12 0.86 13.70 21.20
CA ALA A 12 1.60 14.94 21.11
C ALA A 12 2.94 14.69 21.80
N ASP A 13 3.94 14.31 21.00
CA ASP A 13 5.29 14.15 21.51
C ASP A 13 5.85 15.55 21.67
N GLU A 14 6.27 15.87 22.90
CA GLU A 14 6.76 17.21 23.25
C GLU A 14 8.06 17.59 22.51
N ASP A 15 8.70 16.64 21.81
CA ASP A 15 9.94 16.81 21.09
C ASP A 15 9.80 17.32 19.64
N ALA A 16 8.64 17.90 19.30
CA ALA A 16 8.39 18.51 17.99
C ALA A 16 8.72 17.59 16.80
N ARG A 17 8.42 16.28 16.93
CA ARG A 17 8.54 15.33 15.83
C ARG A 17 7.56 15.69 14.72
N LEU A 18 8.06 15.71 13.50
CA LEU A 18 7.21 15.91 12.33
C LEU A 18 6.53 14.58 11.97
N SER A 19 5.28 14.43 12.42
CA SER A 19 4.39 13.35 12.00
C SER A 19 3.42 13.89 10.98
N VAL A 20 3.33 13.27 9.82
CA VAL A 20 2.53 13.79 8.72
C VAL A 20 1.85 12.67 7.96
N PHE A 21 0.58 12.89 7.61
CA PHE A 21 -0.10 12.05 6.63
C PHE A 21 0.37 12.42 5.23
N LEU A 22 0.65 11.41 4.42
CA LEU A 22 1.04 11.59 3.03
C LEU A 22 -0.19 11.50 2.11
N ASP A 23 -0.28 12.47 1.20
CA ASP A 23 -1.18 12.36 0.06
C ASP A 23 -0.50 11.54 -1.04
N THR A 24 -1.31 10.91 -1.86
CA THR A 24 -0.88 10.10 -3.00
C THR A 24 0.14 10.82 -3.88
N ASN A 25 -0.12 12.10 -4.18
CA ASN A 25 0.74 12.87 -5.09
C ASN A 25 2.17 13.02 -4.58
N VAL A 26 2.38 13.12 -3.28
CA VAL A 26 3.74 13.23 -2.73
C VAL A 26 4.52 11.95 -3.01
N LEU A 27 3.90 10.79 -2.78
CA LEU A 27 4.53 9.50 -3.07
C LEU A 27 4.76 9.31 -4.57
N ILE A 28 3.77 9.62 -5.40
CA ILE A 28 3.87 9.48 -6.85
C ILE A 28 4.99 10.35 -7.41
N ARG A 29 5.10 11.62 -6.98
CA ARG A 29 6.19 12.51 -7.42
C ARG A 29 7.56 11.90 -7.07
N HIS A 30 7.70 11.43 -5.85
CA HIS A 30 8.94 10.79 -5.41
C HIS A 30 9.26 9.53 -6.22
N LEU A 31 8.28 8.64 -6.41
CA LEU A 31 8.48 7.35 -7.06
C LEU A 31 8.74 7.47 -8.57
N THR A 32 8.14 8.45 -9.22
CA THR A 32 8.23 8.60 -10.69
C THR A 32 9.26 9.63 -11.12
N GLY A 33 9.64 10.54 -10.23
CA GLY A 33 10.52 11.66 -10.60
C GLY A 33 9.84 12.73 -11.45
N ASP A 34 8.51 12.73 -11.54
CA ASP A 34 7.75 13.56 -12.47
C ASP A 34 6.67 14.38 -11.75
N PRO A 35 6.59 15.71 -11.97
CA PRO A 35 7.61 16.52 -12.68
C PRO A 35 8.85 16.72 -11.82
N PRO A 36 10.03 16.96 -12.43
CA PRO A 36 11.32 16.91 -11.71
C PRO A 36 11.42 17.85 -10.51
N VAL A 37 10.91 19.07 -10.59
CA VAL A 37 10.98 20.03 -9.49
C VAL A 37 10.17 19.54 -8.28
N GLN A 38 8.94 19.14 -8.51
CA GLN A 38 8.07 18.63 -7.44
C GLN A 38 8.59 17.32 -6.89
N ALA A 39 9.16 16.46 -7.74
CA ALA A 39 9.76 15.20 -7.31
C ALA A 39 10.92 15.41 -6.35
N ARG A 40 11.81 16.35 -6.64
CA ARG A 40 12.91 16.69 -5.74
C ARG A 40 12.41 17.22 -4.39
N ARG A 41 11.37 18.05 -4.42
CA ARG A 41 10.75 18.58 -3.20
C ARG A 41 10.11 17.47 -2.37
N ALA A 42 9.39 16.56 -3.04
CA ALA A 42 8.78 15.40 -2.38
C ALA A 42 9.85 14.52 -1.73
N THR A 43 10.91 14.17 -2.46
CA THR A 43 12.01 13.34 -1.96
C THR A 43 12.68 13.98 -0.73
N ALA A 44 12.97 15.28 -0.80
CA ALA A 44 13.57 16.00 0.32
C ALA A 44 12.64 16.04 1.55
N PHE A 45 11.35 16.23 1.32
CA PHE A 45 10.36 16.19 2.41
C PHE A 45 10.30 14.83 3.09
N LEU A 46 10.24 13.74 2.32
CA LEU A 46 10.19 12.38 2.85
C LEU A 46 11.44 12.05 3.66
N ALA A 47 12.61 12.53 3.21
CA ALA A 47 13.87 12.29 3.89
C ALA A 47 13.97 13.03 5.23
N ALA A 48 13.27 14.15 5.38
CA ALA A 48 13.32 15.00 6.57
C ALA A 48 12.26 14.67 7.63
N ALA A 49 11.19 13.99 7.26
CA ALA A 49 10.10 13.69 8.18
C ALA A 49 10.47 12.57 9.16
N ASP A 50 9.96 12.67 10.38
CA ASP A 50 10.18 11.66 11.42
C ASP A 50 9.21 10.49 11.29
N GLU A 51 7.93 10.78 10.99
CA GLU A 51 6.90 9.78 10.77
C GLU A 51 6.04 10.14 9.56
N LEU A 52 5.94 9.20 8.65
CA LEU A 52 5.16 9.30 7.42
C LEU A 52 3.97 8.35 7.53
N LEU A 53 2.81 8.89 7.80
CA LEU A 53 1.59 8.10 7.97
C LEU A 53 0.96 7.82 6.61
N VAL A 54 0.89 6.56 6.23
CA VAL A 54 0.39 6.12 4.93
C VAL A 54 -0.82 5.20 5.12
N PRO A 55 -2.06 5.74 5.02
CA PRO A 55 -3.26 4.91 5.08
C PRO A 55 -3.32 3.89 3.95
N ASP A 56 -4.00 2.77 4.19
CA ASP A 56 -4.19 1.71 3.19
C ASP A 56 -4.83 2.23 1.90
N LEU A 57 -5.76 3.18 2.02
CA LEU A 57 -6.38 3.81 0.87
C LEU A 57 -5.36 4.53 -0.01
N ILE A 58 -4.37 5.17 0.59
CA ILE A 58 -3.30 5.85 -0.15
C ILE A 58 -2.40 4.83 -0.85
N VAL A 59 -2.10 3.71 -0.21
CA VAL A 59 -1.35 2.63 -0.85
C VAL A 59 -2.09 2.13 -2.10
N ALA A 60 -3.39 1.88 -1.98
CA ALA A 60 -4.21 1.43 -3.10
C ALA A 60 -4.23 2.45 -4.24
N GLU A 61 -4.34 3.73 -3.92
CA GLU A 61 -4.34 4.80 -4.91
C GLU A 61 -2.98 4.93 -5.61
N VAL A 62 -1.88 4.78 -4.89
CA VAL A 62 -0.53 4.77 -5.47
C VAL A 62 -0.40 3.63 -6.48
N VAL A 63 -0.83 2.42 -6.13
CA VAL A 63 -0.83 1.28 -7.06
C VAL A 63 -1.62 1.62 -8.32
N PHE A 64 -2.83 2.13 -8.15
CA PHE A 64 -3.71 2.48 -9.27
C PHE A 64 -3.09 3.52 -10.20
N VAL A 65 -2.51 4.58 -9.66
CA VAL A 65 -1.89 5.65 -10.46
C VAL A 65 -0.64 5.16 -11.19
N LEU A 66 0.20 4.37 -10.51
CA LEU A 66 1.38 3.80 -11.16
C LEU A 66 1.02 2.89 -12.34
N GLU A 67 0.00 2.07 -12.20
CA GLU A 67 -0.48 1.19 -13.27
C GLU A 67 -1.16 1.96 -14.40
N SER A 68 -2.16 2.78 -14.04
CA SER A 68 -3.11 3.34 -15.01
C SER A 68 -2.59 4.57 -15.71
N PHE A 69 -1.85 5.42 -15.02
CA PHE A 69 -1.35 6.66 -15.58
C PHE A 69 0.09 6.52 -16.09
N TYR A 70 0.96 5.88 -15.31
CA TYR A 70 2.38 5.74 -15.66
C TYR A 70 2.70 4.41 -16.36
N GLU A 71 1.72 3.52 -16.47
CA GLU A 71 1.88 2.23 -17.15
C GLU A 71 3.07 1.42 -16.62
N VAL A 72 3.32 1.51 -15.32
CA VAL A 72 4.37 0.75 -14.64
C VAL A 72 3.95 -0.71 -14.55
N GLU A 73 4.87 -1.62 -14.88
CA GLU A 73 4.60 -3.05 -14.79
C GLU A 73 4.36 -3.50 -13.36
N ARG A 74 3.54 -4.52 -13.20
CA ARG A 74 3.08 -5.05 -11.92
C ARG A 74 4.22 -5.36 -10.95
N GLU A 75 5.25 -6.02 -11.42
CA GLU A 75 6.41 -6.38 -10.61
C GLU A 75 7.14 -5.14 -10.08
N ARG A 76 7.22 -4.12 -10.91
CA ARG A 76 7.85 -2.85 -10.53
C ARG A 76 6.97 -2.06 -9.57
N VAL A 77 5.65 -2.06 -9.76
CA VAL A 77 4.71 -1.45 -8.81
C VAL A 77 4.88 -2.08 -7.43
N ALA A 78 4.88 -3.40 -7.37
CA ALA A 78 5.05 -4.13 -6.12
C ALA A 78 6.37 -3.79 -5.43
N GLU A 79 7.46 -3.73 -6.19
CA GLU A 79 8.80 -3.35 -5.69
C GLU A 79 8.79 -1.94 -5.10
N LEU A 80 8.24 -0.97 -5.82
CA LEU A 80 8.17 0.42 -5.39
C LEU A 80 7.34 0.58 -4.12
N VAL A 81 6.19 -0.06 -4.06
CA VAL A 81 5.31 0.04 -2.89
C VAL A 81 5.92 -0.67 -1.68
N ARG A 82 6.57 -1.81 -1.87
CA ARG A 82 7.32 -2.47 -0.79
C ARG A 82 8.41 -1.55 -0.24
N ALA A 83 9.10 -0.83 -1.09
CA ALA A 83 10.14 0.11 -0.66
C ALA A 83 9.55 1.25 0.19
N VAL A 84 8.37 1.74 -0.17
CA VAL A 84 7.65 2.75 0.64
C VAL A 84 7.29 2.18 2.02
N ILE A 85 6.70 0.99 2.06
CA ILE A 85 6.29 0.35 3.33
C ILE A 85 7.51 0.05 4.20
N GLY A 86 8.62 -0.37 3.59
CA GLY A 86 9.87 -0.69 4.27
C GLY A 86 10.72 0.52 4.66
N PHE A 87 10.36 1.72 4.23
CA PHE A 87 11.11 2.92 4.58
C PHE A 87 10.99 3.19 6.08
N PRO A 88 12.10 3.46 6.78
CA PRO A 88 12.09 3.51 8.25
C PRO A 88 11.09 4.48 8.87
N ALA A 89 10.86 5.63 8.23
CA ALA A 89 9.92 6.62 8.74
C ALA A 89 8.46 6.29 8.45
N THR A 90 8.19 5.32 7.57
CA THR A 90 6.81 4.98 7.17
C THR A 90 6.08 4.26 8.30
N VAL A 91 4.89 4.73 8.59
CA VAL A 91 3.95 4.11 9.53
C VAL A 91 2.68 3.74 8.78
N VAL A 92 2.37 2.46 8.79
CA VAL A 92 1.12 1.90 8.24
C VAL A 92 0.37 1.18 9.35
N VAL A 93 -0.93 1.01 9.20
CA VAL A 93 -1.75 0.36 10.23
C VAL A 93 -1.39 -1.12 10.36
N ASP A 94 -1.25 -1.82 9.24
CA ASP A 94 -0.98 -3.26 9.22
C ASP A 94 -0.02 -3.60 8.07
N ALA A 95 1.27 -3.57 8.34
CA ALA A 95 2.28 -3.87 7.33
C ALA A 95 2.18 -5.32 6.81
N PRO A 96 2.01 -6.34 7.66
CA PRO A 96 1.84 -7.72 7.15
C PRO A 96 0.67 -7.88 6.19
N LEU A 97 -0.45 -7.23 6.46
CA LEU A 97 -1.62 -7.25 5.57
C LEU A 97 -1.29 -6.66 4.20
N LEU A 98 -0.67 -5.48 4.18
CA LEU A 98 -0.29 -4.82 2.93
C LEU A 98 0.74 -5.62 2.15
N LEU A 99 1.72 -6.19 2.83
CA LEU A 99 2.75 -7.00 2.18
C LEU A 99 2.16 -8.28 1.59
N ARG A 100 1.19 -8.90 2.27
CA ARG A 100 0.46 -10.06 1.72
C ARG A 100 -0.37 -9.67 0.51
N ALA A 101 -1.06 -8.54 0.56
CA ALA A 101 -1.81 -8.03 -0.59
C ALA A 101 -0.90 -7.77 -1.79
N LEU A 102 0.28 -7.20 -1.58
CA LEU A 102 1.26 -6.99 -2.65
C LEU A 102 1.79 -8.29 -3.23
N GLU A 103 2.00 -9.33 -2.41
CA GLU A 103 2.40 -10.64 -2.88
C GLU A 103 1.33 -11.26 -3.78
N LEU A 104 0.07 -11.23 -3.36
CA LEU A 104 -1.06 -11.72 -4.15
C LEU A 104 -1.21 -10.94 -5.46
N TYR A 105 -1.04 -9.63 -5.40
CA TYR A 105 -1.06 -8.75 -6.56
C TYR A 105 0.04 -9.12 -7.56
N GLU A 106 1.25 -9.31 -7.09
CA GLU A 106 2.41 -9.59 -7.93
C GLU A 106 2.42 -11.03 -8.46
N VAL A 107 2.26 -12.01 -7.57
CA VAL A 107 2.45 -13.43 -7.89
C VAL A 107 1.19 -14.03 -8.48
N ASP A 108 0.06 -13.85 -7.83
CA ASP A 108 -1.22 -14.43 -8.27
C ASP A 108 -1.91 -13.56 -9.33
N ARG A 109 -1.38 -12.38 -9.60
CA ARG A 109 -1.77 -11.48 -10.68
C ARG A 109 -3.24 -11.07 -10.61
N ILE A 110 -3.72 -10.84 -9.41
CA ILE A 110 -5.05 -10.27 -9.16
C ILE A 110 -4.92 -8.77 -8.91
N ASP A 111 -5.98 -8.02 -9.18
CA ASP A 111 -5.97 -6.58 -8.95
C ASP A 111 -5.75 -6.27 -7.47
N PHE A 112 -5.15 -5.12 -7.17
CA PHE A 112 -4.76 -4.81 -5.80
C PHE A 112 -5.96 -4.78 -4.84
N ALA A 113 -7.11 -4.28 -5.28
CA ALA A 113 -8.32 -4.27 -4.46
C ALA A 113 -8.76 -5.69 -4.07
N GLU A 114 -8.77 -6.62 -5.02
CA GLU A 114 -9.08 -8.03 -4.76
C GLU A 114 -7.97 -8.68 -3.91
N ALA A 115 -6.72 -8.35 -4.17
CA ALA A 115 -5.59 -8.84 -3.38
C ALA A 115 -5.71 -8.42 -1.92
N TYR A 116 -6.07 -7.18 -1.68
CA TYR A 116 -6.31 -6.65 -0.33
C TYR A 116 -7.48 -7.35 0.35
N LEU A 117 -8.56 -7.59 -0.40
CA LEU A 117 -9.74 -8.30 0.09
C LEU A 117 -9.39 -9.75 0.50
N VAL A 118 -8.63 -10.47 -0.33
CA VAL A 118 -8.15 -11.82 -0.04
C VAL A 118 -7.26 -11.83 1.20
N ALA A 119 -6.29 -10.91 1.28
CA ALA A 119 -5.41 -10.79 2.44
C ALA A 119 -6.20 -10.51 3.72
N SER A 120 -7.25 -9.70 3.63
CA SER A 120 -8.15 -9.41 4.76
C SER A 120 -8.94 -10.64 5.18
N ALA A 121 -9.42 -11.43 4.24
CA ALA A 121 -10.10 -12.69 4.52
C ALA A 121 -9.18 -13.67 5.22
N GLU A 122 -7.96 -13.81 4.74
CA GLU A 122 -6.95 -14.66 5.40
C GLU A 122 -6.66 -14.21 6.82
N ALA A 123 -6.47 -12.90 7.01
CA ALA A 123 -6.12 -12.33 8.31
C ALA A 123 -7.23 -12.46 9.36
N THR A 124 -8.49 -12.42 8.94
CA THR A 124 -9.64 -12.50 9.84
C THR A 124 -10.15 -13.93 10.05
N GLY A 125 -9.71 -14.88 9.23
CA GLY A 125 -10.25 -16.25 9.24
C GLY A 125 -11.62 -16.37 8.59
N VAL A 126 -12.16 -15.29 8.02
CA VAL A 126 -13.40 -15.32 7.24
C VAL A 126 -13.04 -15.58 5.78
N GLU A 127 -12.98 -16.84 5.40
CA GLU A 127 -12.38 -17.27 4.14
C GLU A 127 -13.30 -17.16 2.93
N THR A 128 -14.55 -16.76 3.11
CA THR A 128 -15.53 -16.66 2.02
C THR A 128 -15.61 -15.23 1.51
N ILE A 129 -15.45 -15.08 0.19
CA ILE A 129 -15.54 -13.79 -0.50
C ILE A 129 -16.67 -13.85 -1.52
N ALA A 130 -17.64 -12.92 -1.42
CA ALA A 130 -18.66 -12.76 -2.43
C ALA A 130 -18.10 -11.86 -3.55
N SER A 131 -18.00 -12.39 -4.75
CA SER A 131 -17.45 -11.67 -5.90
C SER A 131 -17.86 -12.30 -7.21
N PHE A 132 -18.06 -11.47 -8.22
CA PHE A 132 -18.20 -11.91 -9.61
C PHE A 132 -16.85 -12.08 -10.31
N ASP A 133 -15.77 -11.58 -9.71
CA ASP A 133 -14.42 -11.64 -10.28
C ASP A 133 -13.79 -13.01 -10.03
N ARG A 134 -13.66 -13.78 -11.11
CA ARG A 134 -13.09 -15.12 -11.06
C ARG A 134 -11.59 -15.15 -10.75
N SER A 135 -10.89 -14.02 -10.83
CA SER A 135 -9.47 -13.98 -10.51
C SER A 135 -9.20 -14.39 -9.05
N VAL A 136 -10.15 -14.18 -8.15
CA VAL A 136 -10.09 -14.63 -6.76
C VAL A 136 -9.91 -16.14 -6.63
N ASP A 137 -10.41 -16.91 -7.60
CA ASP A 137 -10.27 -18.38 -7.62
C ASP A 137 -8.80 -18.82 -7.77
N ARG A 138 -7.90 -17.92 -8.18
CA ARG A 138 -6.47 -18.21 -8.27
C ARG A 138 -5.82 -18.42 -6.90
N VAL A 139 -6.48 -18.00 -5.83
CA VAL A 139 -5.93 -18.07 -4.48
C VAL A 139 -6.65 -19.15 -3.68
N PRO A 140 -5.98 -20.28 -3.37
CA PRO A 140 -6.65 -21.43 -2.76
C PRO A 140 -7.01 -21.25 -1.28
N THR A 141 -6.49 -20.21 -0.63
CA THR A 141 -6.76 -19.93 0.79
C THR A 141 -8.15 -19.38 1.05
N VAL A 142 -8.85 -18.97 0.00
CA VAL A 142 -10.19 -18.37 0.10
C VAL A 142 -11.17 -19.10 -0.81
N ARG A 143 -12.45 -18.96 -0.51
CA ARG A 143 -13.54 -19.50 -1.31
C ARG A 143 -14.40 -18.36 -1.84
N ARG A 144 -14.48 -18.27 -3.14
CA ARG A 144 -15.37 -17.29 -3.78
C ARG A 144 -16.80 -17.86 -3.86
N VAL A 145 -17.77 -17.03 -3.52
CA VAL A 145 -19.18 -17.29 -3.80
C VAL A 145 -19.68 -16.23 -4.76
N GLU A 146 -20.42 -16.67 -5.76
CA GLU A 146 -21.02 -15.76 -6.72
C GLU A 146 -22.47 -15.52 -6.32
N PRO A 147 -22.89 -14.26 -6.16
CA PRO A 147 -24.29 -13.98 -5.84
C PRO A 147 -25.23 -14.50 -6.92
N ALA A 148 -26.36 -15.08 -6.47
CA ALA A 148 -27.38 -15.61 -7.37
C ALA A 148 -28.22 -14.49 -8.00
#